data_d5a23bf44f2558759bb342e67d401f5b
#
_entry.id   d5a23bf44f2558759bb342e67d401f5b
#
_cell.length_a   1.000
_cell.length_b   1.000
_cell.length_c   1.000
_cell.angle_alpha   90.00
_cell.angle_beta   90.00
_cell.angle_gamma   90.00
#
_symmetry.space_group_name_H-M   'P 1'
#
loop_
_entity.id
_entity.type
_entity.pdbx_description
1 polymer ?
#
loop_
_entity_poly.entity_id
_entity_poly.type
_entity_poly.pdbx_seq_one_letter_code
_entity_poly.pdbx_strand_id
1 'polypeptide(L)'
;MNIFRCYHTAPHTDQVDTYRRTAKALVHYLQNGYKTHCPMRKIPMIFPGEMAATTVEPFKGIISTMKEIEATDPKIMCASTFIGFAWTDAARTSSTVVIVPSAPEYEEYCSQKVDELAKLVFLKRAEFDFEMLSLPPAETAETSLYKLEPPVCVTDMGDNPTAGTTGGSNVLLKEYLKINDPDKKVLIAGILDKKAFDICMNHEVGDTFDLTIGMDIDDVSRPITVTATYKGHHDILGYTIPTTPPIKRCEGVTISIGSIDVVITDKAYAFTQEINFTSCGLEPSLYDVFVTKFGYIFPELKKMGNSFIMSNTPGESYQMITSFDYKNIKRPIYPIDNI
;
A
#
# COMPACT_ATOMS: atom_id res chain seq x y z
N MET A 1 20.85 -22.88 5.31
CA MET A 1 19.50 -22.97 5.86
C MET A 1 18.74 -21.72 5.47
N ASN A 2 17.58 -21.85 4.83
CA ASN A 2 16.74 -20.75 4.40
C ASN A 2 15.33 -20.96 4.94
N ILE A 3 14.82 -20.03 5.72
CA ILE A 3 13.45 -20.01 6.22
C ILE A 3 12.76 -18.79 5.64
N PHE A 4 11.66 -19.02 4.92
CA PHE A 4 10.89 -17.96 4.26
C PHE A 4 9.47 -17.95 4.83
N ARG A 5 9.05 -16.79 5.31
CA ARG A 5 7.68 -16.55 5.73
C ARG A 5 7.28 -15.14 5.33
N CYS A 6 6.12 -15.00 4.68
CA CYS A 6 5.50 -13.71 4.42
C CYS A 6 4.44 -13.38 5.49
N TYR A 7 3.98 -12.14 5.48
CA TYR A 7 2.76 -11.74 6.18
C TYR A 7 1.56 -12.51 5.65
N HIS A 8 0.64 -12.85 6.55
CA HIS A 8 -0.64 -13.48 6.21
C HIS A 8 -1.80 -12.46 6.24
N THR A 9 -1.48 -11.19 6.27
CA THR A 9 -2.45 -10.09 6.13
C THR A 9 -1.96 -9.06 5.10
N ALA A 10 -2.87 -8.59 4.29
CA ALA A 10 -2.71 -7.43 3.42
C ALA A 10 -3.99 -6.57 3.57
N PRO A 11 -3.89 -5.36 4.11
CA PRO A 11 -2.68 -4.67 4.58
C PRO A 11 -1.97 -5.37 5.76
N HIS A 12 -0.66 -5.15 5.89
CA HIS A 12 0.21 -5.87 6.83
C HIS A 12 -0.05 -5.46 8.29
N THR A 13 -0.78 -6.29 9.03
CA THR A 13 -1.14 -6.07 10.45
C THR A 13 -0.62 -7.16 11.38
N ASP A 14 -0.04 -8.23 10.84
CA ASP A 14 0.43 -9.42 11.56
C ASP A 14 1.96 -9.48 11.74
N GLN A 15 2.66 -8.36 11.68
CA GLN A 15 4.13 -8.27 11.72
C GLN A 15 4.72 -9.00 12.95
N VAL A 16 4.23 -8.70 14.15
CA VAL A 16 4.74 -9.29 15.39
C VAL A 16 4.54 -10.81 15.42
N ASP A 17 3.38 -11.29 14.97
CA ASP A 17 3.10 -12.73 14.90
C ASP A 17 3.99 -13.41 13.86
N THR A 18 4.15 -12.81 12.68
CA THR A 18 5.02 -13.32 11.62
C THR A 18 6.48 -13.43 12.10
N TYR A 19 7.02 -12.40 12.77
CA TYR A 19 8.37 -12.43 13.32
C TYR A 19 8.52 -13.51 14.40
N ARG A 20 7.55 -13.62 15.32
CA ARG A 20 7.56 -14.64 16.39
C ARG A 20 7.56 -16.05 15.81
N ARG A 21 6.73 -16.33 14.82
CA ARG A 21 6.64 -17.65 14.17
C ARG A 21 7.89 -17.97 13.37
N THR A 22 8.45 -16.98 12.66
CA THR A 22 9.73 -17.16 11.95
C THR A 22 10.87 -17.45 12.91
N ALA A 23 10.96 -16.74 14.03
CA ALA A 23 11.96 -16.98 15.06
C ALA A 23 11.80 -18.40 15.69
N LYS A 24 10.56 -18.84 15.97
CA LYS A 24 10.33 -20.21 16.46
C LYS A 24 10.81 -21.27 15.46
N ALA A 25 10.55 -21.08 14.16
CA ALA A 25 11.03 -21.99 13.13
C ALA A 25 12.58 -22.01 13.11
N LEU A 26 13.23 -20.85 13.17
CA LEU A 26 14.69 -20.77 13.23
C LEU A 26 15.27 -21.49 14.44
N VAL A 27 14.72 -21.24 15.63
CA VAL A 27 15.16 -21.90 16.88
C VAL A 27 15.02 -23.40 16.79
N HIS A 28 13.86 -23.91 16.30
CA HIS A 28 13.64 -25.33 16.10
C HIS A 28 14.70 -25.97 15.20
N TYR A 29 15.01 -25.34 14.06
CA TYR A 29 16.04 -25.84 13.16
C TYR A 29 17.44 -25.83 13.77
N LEU A 30 17.81 -24.79 14.51
CA LEU A 30 19.10 -24.70 15.17
C LEU A 30 19.25 -25.74 16.27
N GLN A 31 18.24 -25.96 17.10
CA GLN A 31 18.25 -26.93 18.20
C GLN A 31 18.39 -28.38 17.71
N ASN A 32 17.83 -28.70 16.54
CA ASN A 32 17.90 -30.03 15.94
C ASN A 32 19.07 -30.21 14.95
N GLY A 33 19.86 -29.17 14.71
CA GLY A 33 20.97 -29.20 13.76
C GLY A 33 20.51 -29.40 12.30
N TYR A 34 19.28 -29.03 11.98
CA TYR A 34 18.70 -29.26 10.66
C TYR A 34 19.31 -28.36 9.60
N LYS A 35 19.63 -28.96 8.45
CA LYS A 35 19.98 -28.27 7.21
C LYS A 35 18.96 -28.71 6.17
N THR A 36 18.00 -27.86 5.86
CA THR A 36 16.94 -28.20 4.91
C THR A 36 16.79 -27.12 3.87
N HIS A 37 16.21 -27.51 2.74
CA HIS A 37 15.73 -26.59 1.71
C HIS A 37 14.23 -26.40 1.87
N CYS A 38 13.77 -25.17 1.72
CA CYS A 38 12.33 -24.91 1.68
C CYS A 38 11.85 -25.11 0.25
N PRO A 39 11.04 -26.13 -0.01
CA PRO A 39 10.41 -26.29 -1.31
C PRO A 39 9.66 -25.04 -1.71
N MET A 40 9.83 -24.63 -2.97
CA MET A 40 9.16 -23.46 -3.52
C MET A 40 8.75 -23.67 -4.96
N ARG A 41 7.66 -23.03 -5.37
CA ARG A 41 7.18 -23.03 -6.75
C ARG A 41 6.87 -21.62 -7.20
N LYS A 42 7.51 -21.18 -8.28
CA LYS A 42 7.14 -19.97 -8.97
C LYS A 42 5.87 -20.20 -9.75
N ILE A 43 4.96 -19.24 -9.67
CA ILE A 43 3.69 -19.25 -10.40
C ILE A 43 3.82 -18.19 -11.50
N PRO A 44 3.53 -18.50 -12.77
CA PRO A 44 3.65 -17.54 -13.87
C PRO A 44 2.51 -16.50 -13.82
N MET A 45 2.48 -15.73 -12.76
CA MET A 45 1.54 -14.62 -12.54
C MET A 45 2.16 -13.51 -11.73
N ILE A 46 1.73 -12.29 -12.01
CA ILE A 46 1.99 -11.08 -11.23
C ILE A 46 0.73 -10.24 -11.18
N PHE A 47 0.55 -9.50 -10.12
CA PHE A 47 -0.50 -8.48 -9.98
C PHE A 47 -0.09 -7.48 -8.90
N PRO A 48 -0.70 -6.28 -8.89
CA PRO A 48 -0.48 -5.33 -7.82
C PRO A 48 -0.87 -5.92 -6.47
N GLY A 49 -0.11 -5.59 -5.43
CA GLY A 49 -0.38 -6.06 -4.07
C GLY A 49 -1.79 -5.72 -3.59
N GLU A 50 -2.29 -4.59 -4.02
CA GLU A 50 -3.60 -4.04 -3.70
C GLU A 50 -4.77 -4.94 -4.12
N MET A 51 -4.59 -5.78 -5.15
CA MET A 51 -5.57 -6.79 -5.56
C MET A 51 -5.51 -8.07 -4.70
N ALA A 52 -4.55 -8.18 -3.79
CA ALA A 52 -4.35 -9.33 -2.91
C ALA A 52 -4.71 -9.02 -1.45
N ALA A 53 -5.77 -8.26 -1.21
CA ALA A 53 -6.27 -8.02 0.14
C ALA A 53 -6.74 -9.33 0.77
N THR A 54 -6.26 -9.63 1.99
CA THR A 54 -6.58 -10.90 2.68
C THR A 54 -7.92 -10.88 3.40
N THR A 55 -8.65 -9.79 3.28
CA THR A 55 -10.00 -9.59 3.82
C THR A 55 -11.09 -10.07 2.87
N VAL A 56 -10.76 -10.19 1.57
CA VAL A 56 -11.69 -10.60 0.50
C VAL A 56 -11.18 -11.82 -0.28
N GLU A 57 -12.10 -12.52 -0.94
CA GLU A 57 -11.74 -13.61 -1.87
C GLU A 57 -11.05 -13.04 -3.13
N PRO A 58 -10.19 -13.81 -3.76
CA PRO A 58 -9.84 -15.22 -3.47
C PRO A 58 -8.73 -15.36 -2.43
N PHE A 59 -8.04 -14.27 -2.07
CA PHE A 59 -6.83 -14.37 -1.23
C PHE A 59 -7.16 -14.74 0.22
N LYS A 60 -8.33 -14.33 0.72
CA LYS A 60 -8.84 -14.76 2.03
C LYS A 60 -8.89 -16.28 2.17
N GLY A 61 -9.49 -16.96 1.19
CA GLY A 61 -9.58 -18.43 1.17
C GLY A 61 -8.21 -19.09 1.03
N ILE A 62 -7.32 -18.55 0.18
CA ILE A 62 -5.95 -19.06 0.02
C ILE A 62 -5.18 -18.99 1.35
N ILE A 63 -5.21 -17.84 2.03
CA ILE A 63 -4.56 -17.66 3.33
C ILE A 63 -5.18 -18.55 4.42
N SER A 64 -6.50 -18.74 4.39
CA SER A 64 -7.17 -19.65 5.31
C SER A 64 -6.69 -21.10 5.13
N THR A 65 -6.58 -21.57 3.88
CA THR A 65 -6.01 -22.89 3.55
C THR A 65 -4.57 -23.03 4.07
N MET A 66 -3.73 -22.01 3.90
CA MET A 66 -2.35 -22.04 4.42
C MET A 66 -2.31 -22.14 5.95
N LYS A 67 -3.15 -21.35 6.65
CA LYS A 67 -3.26 -21.39 8.12
C LYS A 67 -3.75 -22.73 8.61
N GLU A 68 -4.70 -23.35 7.92
CA GLU A 68 -5.22 -24.68 8.23
C GLU A 68 -4.12 -25.75 8.09
N ILE A 69 -3.38 -25.74 6.98
CA ILE A 69 -2.25 -26.66 6.75
C ILE A 69 -1.20 -26.49 7.86
N GLU A 70 -0.81 -25.26 8.22
CA GLU A 70 0.12 -24.99 9.31
C GLU A 70 -0.38 -25.51 10.69
N ALA A 71 -1.68 -25.48 10.91
CA ALA A 71 -2.28 -25.87 12.20
C ALA A 71 -2.49 -27.37 12.33
N THR A 72 -2.75 -28.06 11.21
CA THR A 72 -3.20 -29.46 11.23
C THR A 72 -2.15 -30.46 10.75
N ASP A 73 -1.15 -30.03 9.95
CA ASP A 73 -0.13 -30.91 9.40
C ASP A 73 1.20 -30.76 10.15
N PRO A 74 1.58 -31.71 11.02
CA PRO A 74 2.81 -31.63 11.82
C PRO A 74 4.10 -31.70 10.99
N LYS A 75 4.03 -32.05 9.71
CA LYS A 75 5.16 -32.08 8.78
C LYS A 75 5.51 -30.70 8.23
N ILE A 76 4.59 -29.74 8.38
CA ILE A 76 4.72 -28.38 7.85
C ILE A 76 4.88 -27.38 8.99
N MET A 77 5.93 -26.58 8.95
CA MET A 77 6.17 -25.53 9.94
C MET A 77 5.55 -24.19 9.54
N CYS A 78 5.63 -23.83 8.27
CA CYS A 78 4.89 -22.69 7.71
C CYS A 78 4.70 -22.81 6.20
N ALA A 79 3.61 -22.23 5.72
CA ALA A 79 3.30 -22.06 4.31
C ALA A 79 3.17 -20.55 3.99
N SER A 80 3.63 -20.13 2.83
CA SER A 80 3.64 -18.73 2.44
C SER A 80 3.41 -18.54 0.95
N THR A 81 2.63 -17.53 0.59
CA THR A 81 2.49 -17.05 -0.79
C THR A 81 3.03 -15.65 -0.90
N PHE A 82 4.00 -15.47 -1.77
CA PHE A 82 4.56 -14.18 -2.17
C PHE A 82 3.93 -13.82 -3.52
N ILE A 83 3.24 -12.68 -3.60
CA ILE A 83 2.57 -12.26 -4.85
C ILE A 83 3.53 -11.66 -5.88
N GLY A 84 4.79 -11.43 -5.49
CA GLY A 84 5.78 -10.72 -6.30
C GLY A 84 5.67 -9.21 -6.14
N PHE A 85 6.47 -8.47 -6.91
CA PHE A 85 6.44 -7.02 -6.96
C PHE A 85 6.26 -6.59 -8.41
N ALA A 86 5.03 -6.24 -8.77
CA ALA A 86 4.61 -6.08 -10.16
C ALA A 86 5.33 -4.93 -10.90
N TRP A 87 5.81 -3.92 -10.17
CA TRP A 87 6.51 -2.76 -10.74
C TRP A 87 8.01 -2.99 -10.98
N THR A 88 8.51 -4.23 -10.75
CA THR A 88 9.91 -4.60 -11.02
C THR A 88 10.02 -5.46 -12.27
N ASP A 89 10.65 -4.93 -13.32
CA ASP A 89 10.95 -5.67 -14.55
C ASP A 89 12.23 -6.49 -14.41
N ALA A 90 12.13 -7.67 -13.83
CA ALA A 90 13.26 -8.58 -13.66
C ALA A 90 12.85 -10.04 -13.96
N ALA A 91 13.78 -10.84 -14.50
CA ALA A 91 13.55 -12.24 -14.85
C ALA A 91 13.10 -13.13 -13.65
N ARG A 92 13.33 -12.67 -12.41
CA ARG A 92 12.92 -13.37 -11.20
C ARG A 92 11.51 -12.99 -10.72
N THR A 93 10.92 -11.91 -11.23
CA THR A 93 9.61 -11.39 -10.80
C THR A 93 8.52 -12.39 -11.16
N SER A 94 7.83 -12.90 -10.17
CA SER A 94 6.66 -13.80 -10.27
C SER A 94 6.06 -14.00 -8.89
N SER A 95 4.83 -14.46 -8.82
CA SER A 95 4.29 -15.03 -7.58
C SER A 95 5.01 -16.32 -7.22
N THR A 96 5.05 -16.65 -5.93
CA THR A 96 5.79 -17.83 -5.44
C THR A 96 5.11 -18.41 -4.19
N VAL A 97 4.94 -19.71 -4.15
CA VAL A 97 4.55 -20.45 -2.94
C VAL A 97 5.78 -21.10 -2.33
N VAL A 98 5.88 -21.07 -1.01
CA VAL A 98 6.98 -21.67 -0.24
C VAL A 98 6.39 -22.42 0.95
N ILE A 99 6.90 -23.62 1.23
CA ILE A 99 6.61 -24.35 2.46
C ILE A 99 7.93 -24.63 3.20
N VAL A 100 7.92 -24.41 4.49
CA VAL A 100 9.02 -24.77 5.39
C VAL A 100 8.67 -26.12 6.04
N PRO A 101 9.41 -27.22 5.76
CA PRO A 101 9.22 -28.50 6.41
C PRO A 101 9.49 -28.42 7.91
N SER A 102 8.87 -29.25 8.73
CA SER A 102 9.23 -29.34 10.16
C SER A 102 10.52 -30.11 10.41
N ALA A 103 10.95 -30.96 9.47
CA ALA A 103 12.23 -31.68 9.49
C ALA A 103 12.67 -32.03 8.06
N PRO A 104 13.97 -32.33 7.82
CA PRO A 104 14.50 -32.62 6.48
C PRO A 104 13.83 -33.79 5.77
N GLU A 105 13.40 -34.81 6.48
CA GLU A 105 12.71 -36.00 5.92
C GLU A 105 11.36 -35.65 5.29
N TYR A 106 10.80 -34.47 5.54
CA TYR A 106 9.53 -34.02 4.96
C TYR A 106 9.67 -33.12 3.73
N GLU A 107 10.90 -32.91 3.22
CA GLU A 107 11.14 -32.03 2.05
C GLU A 107 10.34 -32.47 0.83
N GLU A 108 10.36 -33.77 0.50
CA GLU A 108 9.63 -34.31 -0.66
C GLU A 108 8.10 -34.17 -0.48
N TYR A 109 7.60 -34.49 0.71
CA TYR A 109 6.18 -34.27 1.03
C TYR A 109 5.77 -32.81 0.89
N CYS A 110 6.58 -31.89 1.42
CA CYS A 110 6.33 -30.45 1.31
C CYS A 110 6.46 -29.95 -0.13
N SER A 111 7.31 -30.58 -0.97
CA SER A 111 7.39 -30.24 -2.40
C SER A 111 6.08 -30.54 -3.12
N GLN A 112 5.43 -31.69 -2.83
CA GLN A 112 4.12 -32.01 -3.38
C GLN A 112 3.04 -31.02 -2.91
N LYS A 113 3.08 -30.64 -1.63
CA LYS A 113 2.15 -29.63 -1.07
C LYS A 113 2.35 -28.24 -1.66
N VAL A 114 3.58 -27.84 -1.97
CA VAL A 114 3.87 -26.60 -2.71
C VAL A 114 3.21 -26.60 -4.09
N ASP A 115 3.26 -27.74 -4.82
CA ASP A 115 2.64 -27.87 -6.13
C ASP A 115 1.11 -27.78 -6.06
N GLU A 116 0.49 -28.40 -5.05
CA GLU A 116 -0.95 -28.30 -4.79
C GLU A 116 -1.37 -26.84 -4.53
N LEU A 117 -0.66 -26.12 -3.64
CA LEU A 117 -0.94 -24.72 -3.31
C LEU A 117 -0.67 -23.80 -4.49
N ALA A 118 0.42 -24.00 -5.23
CA ALA A 118 0.73 -23.19 -6.41
C ALA A 118 -0.35 -23.32 -7.48
N LYS A 119 -0.85 -24.57 -7.69
CA LYS A 119 -1.98 -24.83 -8.58
C LYS A 119 -3.27 -24.12 -8.11
N LEU A 120 -3.58 -24.18 -6.81
CA LEU A 120 -4.73 -23.48 -6.23
C LEU A 120 -4.67 -21.97 -6.50
N VAL A 121 -3.53 -21.32 -6.21
CA VAL A 121 -3.33 -19.90 -6.43
C VAL A 121 -3.48 -19.54 -7.92
N PHE A 122 -2.84 -20.32 -8.81
CA PHE A 122 -2.90 -20.08 -10.24
C PHE A 122 -4.30 -20.22 -10.83
N LEU A 123 -5.06 -21.22 -10.39
CA LEU A 123 -6.43 -21.43 -10.86
C LEU A 123 -7.35 -20.27 -10.51
N LYS A 124 -7.05 -19.56 -9.42
CA LYS A 124 -7.81 -18.40 -8.95
C LYS A 124 -7.31 -17.05 -9.52
N ARG A 125 -6.32 -17.05 -10.41
CA ARG A 125 -5.63 -15.84 -10.90
C ARG A 125 -6.56 -14.76 -11.47
N ALA A 126 -7.69 -15.14 -12.07
CA ALA A 126 -8.64 -14.21 -12.68
C ALA A 126 -9.71 -13.69 -11.68
N GLU A 127 -9.68 -14.17 -10.44
CA GLU A 127 -10.63 -13.76 -9.39
C GLU A 127 -10.05 -12.62 -8.52
N PHE A 128 -8.75 -12.31 -8.65
CA PHE A 128 -8.12 -11.23 -7.88
C PHE A 128 -8.60 -9.86 -8.33
N ASP A 129 -9.06 -9.05 -7.39
CA ASP A 129 -9.58 -7.71 -7.65
C ASP A 129 -9.35 -6.80 -6.43
N PHE A 130 -9.62 -5.51 -6.57
CA PHE A 130 -9.52 -4.55 -5.48
C PHE A 130 -10.59 -4.79 -4.41
N GLU A 131 -10.23 -4.55 -3.16
CA GLU A 131 -11.15 -4.73 -2.02
C GLU A 131 -12.32 -3.74 -2.05
N MET A 132 -12.09 -2.53 -2.58
CA MET A 132 -13.06 -1.43 -2.60
C MET A 132 -13.23 -0.89 -4.03
N LEU A 133 -14.20 0.00 -4.20
CA LEU A 133 -14.42 0.72 -5.45
C LEU A 133 -13.12 1.33 -5.96
N SER A 134 -12.68 0.96 -7.15
CA SER A 134 -11.51 1.51 -7.82
C SER A 134 -11.90 2.35 -9.02
N LEU A 135 -11.45 3.60 -9.07
CA LEU A 135 -11.83 4.57 -10.10
C LEU A 135 -10.61 5.35 -10.61
N PRO A 136 -10.64 5.81 -11.88
CA PRO A 136 -9.68 6.79 -12.39
C PRO A 136 -9.72 8.11 -11.58
N PRO A 137 -8.66 8.96 -11.60
CA PRO A 137 -8.57 10.15 -10.75
C PRO A 137 -9.74 11.14 -10.90
N ALA A 138 -10.17 11.45 -12.13
CA ALA A 138 -11.27 12.38 -12.37
C ALA A 138 -12.61 11.85 -11.83
N GLU A 139 -12.91 10.57 -12.08
CA GLU A 139 -14.11 9.93 -11.56
C GLU A 139 -14.04 9.76 -10.03
N THR A 140 -12.85 9.55 -9.47
CA THR A 140 -12.62 9.52 -8.02
C THR A 140 -13.01 10.85 -7.40
N ALA A 141 -12.52 11.97 -7.92
CA ALA A 141 -12.81 13.29 -7.38
C ALA A 141 -14.31 13.61 -7.42
N GLU A 142 -14.96 13.38 -8.56
CA GLU A 142 -16.42 13.59 -8.71
C GLU A 142 -17.23 12.67 -7.79
N THR A 143 -16.91 11.37 -7.78
CA THR A 143 -17.69 10.38 -7.03
C THR A 143 -17.54 10.56 -5.52
N SER A 144 -16.33 10.88 -5.04
CA SER A 144 -16.08 11.12 -3.62
C SER A 144 -16.80 12.35 -3.08
N LEU A 145 -16.96 13.40 -3.90
CA LEU A 145 -17.60 14.64 -3.46
C LEU A 145 -19.15 14.58 -3.51
N TYR A 146 -19.72 13.81 -4.47
CA TYR A 146 -21.15 13.96 -4.78
C TYR A 146 -21.97 12.67 -4.72
N LYS A 147 -21.33 11.48 -4.71
CA LYS A 147 -22.05 10.22 -4.88
C LYS A 147 -21.92 9.27 -3.67
N LEU A 148 -21.06 9.60 -2.71
CA LEU A 148 -20.80 8.75 -1.54
C LEU A 148 -21.04 9.50 -0.23
N GLU A 149 -21.25 8.74 0.84
CA GLU A 149 -21.45 9.29 2.19
C GLU A 149 -20.11 9.77 2.79
N PRO A 150 -19.99 11.07 3.15
CA PRO A 150 -18.78 11.58 3.78
C PRO A 150 -18.66 11.15 5.24
N PRO A 151 -17.42 11.13 5.82
CA PRO A 151 -16.15 11.36 5.16
C PRO A 151 -15.79 10.22 4.19
N VAL A 152 -15.35 10.58 2.98
CA VAL A 152 -14.87 9.60 2.01
C VAL A 152 -13.35 9.47 2.11
N CYS A 153 -12.86 8.28 2.43
CA CYS A 153 -11.43 7.98 2.38
C CYS A 153 -11.03 7.61 0.96
N VAL A 154 -10.10 8.35 0.38
CA VAL A 154 -9.51 8.06 -0.93
C VAL A 154 -8.05 7.67 -0.76
N THR A 155 -7.66 6.51 -1.30
CA THR A 155 -6.26 6.13 -1.38
C THR A 155 -5.69 6.36 -2.78
N ASP A 156 -4.53 7.01 -2.87
CA ASP A 156 -3.78 7.25 -4.11
C ASP A 156 -2.87 6.05 -4.38
N MET A 157 -3.38 5.06 -5.13
CA MET A 157 -2.66 3.82 -5.38
C MET A 157 -1.44 3.99 -6.29
N GLY A 158 -1.45 4.98 -7.18
CA GLY A 158 -0.36 5.19 -8.14
C GLY A 158 0.88 5.84 -7.53
N ASP A 159 0.76 6.38 -6.30
CA ASP A 159 1.87 6.99 -5.59
C ASP A 159 1.90 6.56 -4.11
N ASN A 160 2.29 5.30 -3.91
CA ASN A 160 2.36 4.65 -2.59
C ASN A 160 3.81 4.64 -2.06
N PRO A 161 4.21 5.55 -1.14
CA PRO A 161 5.56 5.59 -0.58
C PRO A 161 6.00 4.29 0.10
N THR A 162 5.05 3.49 0.61
CA THR A 162 5.39 2.19 1.23
C THR A 162 5.71 1.11 0.20
N ALA A 163 5.33 1.32 -1.06
CA ALA A 163 5.75 0.49 -2.19
C ALA A 163 7.04 1.01 -2.86
N GLY A 164 7.61 2.12 -2.36
CA GLY A 164 8.88 2.66 -2.84
C GLY A 164 8.74 3.82 -3.84
N THR A 165 7.54 4.39 -4.00
CA THR A 165 7.35 5.59 -4.81
C THR A 165 7.85 6.84 -4.09
N THR A 166 7.94 7.95 -4.82
CA THR A 166 8.39 9.23 -4.27
C THR A 166 7.40 9.82 -3.27
N GLY A 167 6.09 9.63 -3.43
CA GLY A 167 5.05 10.32 -2.65
C GLY A 167 4.80 11.77 -3.10
N GLY A 168 5.36 12.19 -4.22
CA GLY A 168 5.32 13.58 -4.70
C GLY A 168 4.29 13.87 -5.78
N SER A 169 3.47 12.89 -6.17
CA SER A 169 2.42 13.08 -7.17
C SER A 169 1.33 14.04 -6.66
N ASN A 170 0.92 14.97 -7.53
CA ASN A 170 -0.15 15.92 -7.28
C ASN A 170 -1.40 15.65 -8.14
N VAL A 171 -1.53 14.45 -8.69
CA VAL A 171 -2.61 14.08 -9.63
C VAL A 171 -3.98 14.33 -9.02
N LEU A 172 -4.26 13.78 -7.83
CA LEU A 172 -5.55 13.97 -7.17
C LEU A 172 -5.78 15.43 -6.76
N LEU A 173 -4.75 16.15 -6.30
CA LEU A 173 -4.86 17.59 -6.04
C LEU A 173 -5.36 18.34 -7.27
N LYS A 174 -4.81 18.05 -8.45
CA LYS A 174 -5.26 18.67 -9.72
C LYS A 174 -6.73 18.37 -10.03
N GLU A 175 -7.19 17.15 -9.79
CA GLU A 175 -8.59 16.78 -10.08
C GLU A 175 -9.55 17.52 -9.14
N TYR A 176 -9.26 17.60 -7.84
CA TYR A 176 -10.08 18.39 -6.91
C TYR A 176 -10.05 19.89 -7.20
N LEU A 177 -8.90 20.44 -7.61
CA LEU A 177 -8.78 21.85 -8.02
C LEU A 177 -9.59 22.19 -9.28
N LYS A 178 -9.77 21.23 -10.21
CA LYS A 178 -10.63 21.44 -11.38
C LYS A 178 -12.12 21.58 -11.00
N ILE A 179 -12.56 20.84 -9.99
CA ILE A 179 -13.93 20.92 -9.47
C ILE A 179 -14.12 22.22 -8.68
N ASN A 180 -13.18 22.55 -7.78
CA ASN A 180 -13.12 23.79 -7.01
C ASN A 180 -14.44 24.19 -6.33
N ASP A 181 -15.11 23.22 -5.67
CA ASP A 181 -16.37 23.45 -4.98
C ASP A 181 -16.10 24.07 -3.58
N PRO A 182 -16.54 25.33 -3.31
CA PRO A 182 -16.27 25.98 -2.03
C PRO A 182 -17.08 25.39 -0.85
N ASP A 183 -18.16 24.66 -1.14
CA ASP A 183 -19.00 24.04 -0.14
C ASP A 183 -18.51 22.64 0.28
N LYS A 184 -17.45 22.14 -0.38
CA LYS A 184 -16.86 20.83 -0.18
C LYS A 184 -15.45 20.91 0.38
N LYS A 185 -15.22 20.32 1.54
CA LYS A 185 -13.91 20.30 2.20
C LYS A 185 -13.12 19.06 1.83
N VAL A 186 -11.91 19.25 1.30
CA VAL A 186 -11.01 18.17 0.92
C VAL A 186 -9.70 18.27 1.71
N LEU A 187 -9.23 17.16 2.24
CA LEU A 187 -7.90 17.02 2.83
C LEU A 187 -7.03 16.11 1.95
N ILE A 188 -5.86 16.60 1.54
CA ILE A 188 -4.86 15.79 0.85
C ILE A 188 -3.62 15.67 1.74
N ALA A 189 -3.36 14.45 2.21
CA ALA A 189 -2.31 14.19 3.19
C ALA A 189 -1.10 13.49 2.57
N GLY A 190 0.09 14.13 2.77
CA GLY A 190 1.39 13.54 2.55
C GLY A 190 2.00 13.74 1.15
N ILE A 191 1.79 14.87 0.49
CA ILE A 191 2.56 15.18 -0.73
C ILE A 191 4.00 15.50 -0.35
N LEU A 192 4.96 14.67 -0.80
CA LEU A 192 6.38 15.02 -0.67
C LEU A 192 6.72 16.15 -1.63
N ASP A 193 7.14 17.27 -1.08
CA ASP A 193 7.76 18.35 -1.83
C ASP A 193 8.64 19.20 -0.91
N LYS A 194 9.91 18.85 -0.83
CA LYS A 194 10.86 19.53 0.06
C LYS A 194 11.05 21.00 -0.29
N LYS A 195 10.94 21.38 -1.58
CA LYS A 195 11.06 22.79 -2.00
C LYS A 195 9.87 23.61 -1.53
N ALA A 196 8.67 23.10 -1.78
CA ALA A 196 7.44 23.74 -1.31
C ALA A 196 7.39 23.82 0.22
N PHE A 197 7.82 22.75 0.91
CA PHE A 197 7.98 22.74 2.37
C PHE A 197 8.89 23.87 2.86
N ASP A 198 10.11 24.00 2.28
CA ASP A 198 11.08 25.01 2.69
C ASP A 198 10.60 26.45 2.40
N ILE A 199 9.82 26.64 1.34
CA ILE A 199 9.19 27.95 1.05
C ILE A 199 8.19 28.28 2.16
N CYS A 200 7.29 27.36 2.52
CA CYS A 200 6.30 27.56 3.58
C CYS A 200 6.96 27.91 4.93
N MET A 201 8.09 27.29 5.25
CA MET A 201 8.83 27.55 6.49
C MET A 201 9.40 28.98 6.62
N ASN A 202 9.42 29.76 5.52
CA ASN A 202 9.84 31.18 5.52
C ASN A 202 8.65 32.16 5.65
N HIS A 203 7.42 31.65 5.83
CA HIS A 203 6.21 32.45 5.98
C HIS A 203 5.62 32.32 7.38
N GLU A 204 4.78 33.26 7.77
CA GLU A 204 4.02 33.23 9.00
C GLU A 204 2.64 32.60 8.77
N VAL A 205 2.07 32.00 9.83
CA VAL A 205 0.72 31.42 9.76
C VAL A 205 -0.29 32.50 9.39
N GLY A 206 -1.06 32.23 8.34
CA GLY A 206 -2.03 33.18 7.76
C GLY A 206 -1.53 33.89 6.50
N ASP A 207 -0.25 33.82 6.17
CA ASP A 207 0.28 34.39 4.93
C ASP A 207 -0.32 33.69 3.72
N THR A 208 -0.62 34.47 2.70
CA THR A 208 -1.12 33.99 1.40
C THR A 208 -0.14 34.34 0.30
N PHE A 209 0.32 33.34 -0.45
CA PHE A 209 1.35 33.50 -1.48
C PHE A 209 1.21 32.45 -2.58
N ASP A 210 1.86 32.68 -3.71
CA ASP A 210 1.92 31.70 -4.79
C ASP A 210 2.96 30.63 -4.46
N LEU A 211 2.52 29.37 -4.48
CA LEU A 211 3.33 28.20 -4.17
C LEU A 211 3.26 27.20 -5.33
N THR A 212 4.41 26.74 -5.79
CA THR A 212 4.50 25.63 -6.75
C THR A 212 4.56 24.31 -5.98
N ILE A 213 3.66 23.36 -6.27
CA ILE A 213 3.51 22.07 -5.57
C ILE A 213 3.60 20.92 -6.54
N GLY A 214 4.29 19.87 -6.12
CA GLY A 214 4.43 18.61 -6.81
C GLY A 214 5.81 18.46 -7.44
N MET A 215 6.25 17.20 -7.51
CA MET A 215 7.53 16.86 -8.13
C MET A 215 7.31 16.59 -9.61
N ASP A 216 8.28 16.97 -10.45
CA ASP A 216 8.28 16.67 -11.89
C ASP A 216 8.73 15.20 -12.10
N ILE A 217 7.86 14.26 -11.73
CA ILE A 217 8.14 12.82 -11.75
C ILE A 217 7.87 12.24 -13.15
N ASP A 218 6.75 12.66 -13.75
CA ASP A 218 6.28 12.21 -15.05
C ASP A 218 5.40 13.29 -15.72
N ASP A 219 4.87 12.99 -16.91
CA ASP A 219 4.03 13.94 -17.65
C ASP A 219 2.71 14.26 -16.95
N VAL A 220 2.25 13.41 -16.03
CA VAL A 220 0.96 13.57 -15.32
C VAL A 220 1.15 14.33 -14.00
N SER A 221 2.27 14.10 -13.30
CA SER A 221 2.58 14.64 -11.98
C SER A 221 3.35 15.98 -12.04
N ARG A 222 3.33 16.69 -13.18
CA ARG A 222 4.01 17.98 -13.33
C ARG A 222 3.56 18.97 -12.26
N PRO A 223 4.50 19.78 -11.69
CA PRO A 223 4.18 20.78 -10.69
C PRO A 223 3.11 21.78 -11.17
N ILE A 224 2.35 22.29 -10.22
CA ILE A 224 1.36 23.36 -10.44
C ILE A 224 1.63 24.52 -9.49
N THR A 225 1.37 25.75 -9.92
CA THR A 225 1.41 26.93 -9.06
C THR A 225 -0.01 27.28 -8.64
N VAL A 226 -0.18 27.46 -7.33
CA VAL A 226 -1.46 27.79 -6.69
C VAL A 226 -1.27 28.93 -5.71
N THR A 227 -2.31 29.72 -5.48
CA THR A 227 -2.33 30.68 -4.37
C THR A 227 -2.74 29.94 -3.10
N ALA A 228 -1.82 29.82 -2.15
CA ALA A 228 -1.97 29.03 -0.93
C ALA A 228 -1.89 29.92 0.32
N THR A 229 -2.68 29.57 1.35
CA THR A 229 -2.58 30.17 2.68
C THR A 229 -1.87 29.19 3.61
N TYR A 230 -0.78 29.63 4.26
CA TYR A 230 -0.02 28.83 5.19
C TYR A 230 -0.76 28.68 6.53
N LYS A 231 -0.90 27.42 7.00
CA LYS A 231 -1.64 27.06 8.22
C LYS A 231 -0.74 26.66 9.39
N GLY A 232 0.49 26.23 9.14
CA GLY A 232 1.44 25.87 10.18
C GLY A 232 2.33 24.70 9.86
N HIS A 233 3.33 24.51 10.74
CA HIS A 233 4.29 23.42 10.70
C HIS A 233 3.98 22.41 11.79
N HIS A 234 4.23 21.12 11.52
CA HIS A 234 3.90 19.99 12.41
C HIS A 234 4.97 18.92 12.40
N ASP A 235 5.18 18.31 13.57
CA ASP A 235 5.86 17.02 13.70
C ASP A 235 4.84 15.90 13.45
N ILE A 236 4.96 15.20 12.32
CA ILE A 236 4.07 14.09 12.00
C ILE A 236 4.48 12.86 12.81
N LEU A 237 3.59 12.43 13.69
CA LEU A 237 3.81 11.28 14.57
C LEU A 237 3.23 10.01 13.96
N GLY A 238 3.80 8.86 14.34
CA GLY A 238 3.27 7.55 13.96
C GLY A 238 3.81 6.44 14.84
N TYR A 239 3.04 5.37 14.98
CA TYR A 239 3.44 4.17 15.73
C TYR A 239 4.31 3.26 14.87
N THR A 240 5.37 2.69 15.45
CA THR A 240 6.12 1.58 14.85
C THR A 240 5.41 0.26 15.09
N ILE A 241 4.91 0.10 16.31
CA ILE A 241 4.08 -1.01 16.77
C ILE A 241 2.96 -0.38 17.59
N PRO A 242 1.70 -0.83 17.48
CA PRO A 242 0.56 -0.20 18.17
C PRO A 242 0.71 -0.05 19.69
N THR A 243 1.56 -0.87 20.31
CA THR A 243 1.79 -0.88 21.77
C THR A 243 2.95 0.01 22.22
N THR A 244 3.62 0.69 21.31
CA THR A 244 4.73 1.61 21.63
C THR A 244 4.26 3.06 21.57
N PRO A 245 4.91 4.00 22.31
CA PRO A 245 4.64 5.42 22.11
C PRO A 245 4.86 5.86 20.65
N PRO A 246 4.10 6.83 20.14
CA PRO A 246 4.31 7.37 18.82
C PRO A 246 5.66 8.10 18.76
N ILE A 247 6.29 8.06 17.61
CA ILE A 247 7.55 8.76 17.35
C ILE A 247 7.39 9.69 16.15
N LYS A 248 8.21 10.72 16.07
CA LYS A 248 8.30 11.59 14.89
C LYS A 248 8.75 10.78 13.67
N ARG A 249 7.96 10.84 12.60
CA ARG A 249 8.22 10.17 11.32
C ARG A 249 8.85 11.10 10.31
N CYS A 250 8.26 12.27 10.15
CA CYS A 250 8.71 13.34 9.27
C CYS A 250 8.19 14.68 9.79
N GLU A 251 8.52 15.76 9.07
CA GLU A 251 7.92 17.06 9.27
C GLU A 251 6.91 17.34 8.17
N GLY A 252 5.90 18.13 8.47
CA GLY A 252 4.89 18.57 7.52
C GLY A 252 4.50 20.01 7.72
N VAL A 253 4.08 20.65 6.64
CA VAL A 253 3.40 21.94 6.65
C VAL A 253 2.00 21.76 6.10
N THR A 254 1.03 22.43 6.71
CA THR A 254 -0.34 22.47 6.18
C THR A 254 -0.56 23.80 5.48
N ILE A 255 -1.14 23.75 4.28
CA ILE A 255 -1.61 24.90 3.51
C ILE A 255 -3.07 24.71 3.13
N SER A 256 -3.79 25.82 2.89
CA SER A 256 -5.14 25.79 2.29
C SER A 256 -5.13 26.44 0.91
N ILE A 257 -5.84 25.82 -0.02
CA ILE A 257 -6.11 26.31 -1.39
C ILE A 257 -7.63 26.32 -1.53
N GLY A 258 -8.26 27.45 -1.23
CA GLY A 258 -9.72 27.52 -1.11
C GLY A 258 -10.23 26.57 -0.03
N SER A 259 -11.07 25.60 -0.40
CA SER A 259 -11.65 24.60 0.48
C SER A 259 -10.81 23.31 0.59
N ILE A 260 -9.61 23.29 0.00
CA ILE A 260 -8.72 22.12 -0.01
C ILE A 260 -7.55 22.38 0.94
N ASP A 261 -7.41 21.56 1.97
CA ASP A 261 -6.21 21.55 2.83
C ASP A 261 -5.22 20.48 2.31
N VAL A 262 -3.95 20.88 2.25
CA VAL A 262 -2.87 20.00 1.77
C VAL A 262 -1.77 19.92 2.81
N VAL A 263 -1.36 18.70 3.17
CA VAL A 263 -0.15 18.47 3.98
C VAL A 263 1.01 18.18 3.04
N ILE A 264 2.01 19.05 3.06
CA ILE A 264 3.27 18.88 2.32
C ILE A 264 4.32 18.37 3.29
N THR A 265 5.03 17.28 2.95
CA THR A 265 6.00 16.65 3.83
C THR A 265 7.45 16.85 3.37
N ASP A 266 8.39 16.82 4.33
CA ASP A 266 9.84 16.91 4.06
C ASP A 266 10.43 15.58 3.60
N LYS A 267 9.72 14.45 3.86
CA LYS A 267 10.08 13.08 3.49
C LYS A 267 8.86 12.30 3.03
N ALA A 268 9.09 11.32 2.17
CA ALA A 268 8.04 10.38 1.76
C ALA A 268 7.43 9.66 2.98
N TYR A 269 6.14 9.84 3.18
CA TYR A 269 5.41 9.22 4.29
C TYR A 269 3.94 9.03 3.94
N ALA A 270 3.41 7.84 4.25
CA ALA A 270 2.00 7.51 4.04
C ALA A 270 1.20 7.72 5.33
N PHE A 271 0.12 8.47 5.24
CA PHE A 271 -0.81 8.69 6.35
C PHE A 271 -1.78 7.51 6.45
N THR A 272 -1.48 6.57 7.34
CA THR A 272 -2.25 5.33 7.52
C THR A 272 -2.83 5.17 8.93
N GLN A 273 -2.47 6.08 9.83
CA GLN A 273 -2.85 6.05 11.25
C GLN A 273 -3.52 7.36 11.63
N GLU A 274 -4.50 7.31 12.53
CA GLU A 274 -5.20 8.50 13.04
C GLU A 274 -4.24 9.56 13.59
N ILE A 275 -3.20 9.11 14.32
CA ILE A 275 -2.17 9.98 14.89
C ILE A 275 -1.42 10.81 13.83
N ASN A 276 -1.31 10.32 12.58
CA ASN A 276 -0.66 11.07 11.51
C ASN A 276 -1.41 12.37 11.21
N PHE A 277 -2.74 12.33 11.24
CA PHE A 277 -3.60 13.48 11.01
C PHE A 277 -3.71 14.37 12.25
N THR A 278 -3.98 13.77 13.42
CA THR A 278 -4.19 14.52 14.66
C THR A 278 -2.93 15.23 15.14
N SER A 279 -1.73 14.69 14.86
CA SER A 279 -0.46 15.40 15.11
C SER A 279 -0.26 16.65 14.24
N CYS A 280 -1.00 16.78 13.15
CA CYS A 280 -1.06 17.99 12.31
C CYS A 280 -2.23 18.90 12.71
N GLY A 281 -2.98 18.60 13.78
CA GLY A 281 -4.20 19.32 14.14
C GLY A 281 -5.34 19.13 13.15
N LEU A 282 -5.32 18.05 12.39
CA LEU A 282 -6.31 17.73 11.36
C LEU A 282 -7.19 16.56 11.84
N GLU A 283 -8.49 16.70 11.60
CA GLU A 283 -9.49 15.67 11.91
C GLU A 283 -10.18 15.26 10.60
N PRO A 284 -9.92 14.07 10.04
CA PRO A 284 -10.54 13.61 8.79
C PRO A 284 -12.08 13.66 8.80
N SER A 285 -12.69 13.50 9.96
CA SER A 285 -14.16 13.59 10.13
C SER A 285 -14.76 14.96 9.83
N LEU A 286 -13.94 16.01 9.76
CA LEU A 286 -14.38 17.38 9.45
C LEU A 286 -14.31 17.71 7.94
N TYR A 287 -13.93 16.74 7.12
CA TYR A 287 -13.81 16.87 5.67
C TYR A 287 -14.85 16.00 4.96
N ASP A 288 -15.30 16.42 3.79
CA ASP A 288 -16.12 15.57 2.92
C ASP A 288 -15.26 14.42 2.35
N VAL A 289 -13.99 14.73 2.03
CA VAL A 289 -13.03 13.77 1.47
C VAL A 289 -11.67 13.93 2.16
N PHE A 290 -11.03 12.84 2.49
CA PHE A 290 -9.62 12.84 2.84
C PHE A 290 -8.84 11.84 1.99
N VAL A 291 -7.73 12.30 1.42
CA VAL A 291 -6.86 11.55 0.52
C VAL A 291 -5.57 11.18 1.24
N THR A 292 -5.12 9.94 1.09
CA THR A 292 -3.82 9.50 1.56
C THR A 292 -3.05 8.75 0.47
N LYS A 293 -1.74 8.90 0.43
CA LYS A 293 -0.85 8.23 -0.53
C LYS A 293 -0.54 6.83 -0.05
N PHE A 294 -1.41 5.90 -0.40
CA PHE A 294 -1.32 4.51 0.00
C PHE A 294 -2.09 3.59 -0.95
N GLY A 295 -1.68 2.32 -1.04
CA GLY A 295 -2.36 1.36 -1.91
C GLY A 295 -3.60 0.74 -1.28
N TYR A 296 -3.51 0.35 0.00
CA TYR A 296 -4.61 -0.31 0.71
C TYR A 296 -5.42 0.64 1.56
N ILE A 297 -6.58 0.19 2.05
CA ILE A 297 -7.31 0.89 3.09
C ILE A 297 -7.04 0.20 4.44
N PHE A 298 -6.19 0.82 5.25
CA PHE A 298 -5.81 0.31 6.57
C PHE A 298 -7.00 0.30 7.55
N PRO A 299 -7.00 -0.59 8.56
CA PRO A 299 -8.08 -0.65 9.55
C PRO A 299 -8.35 0.67 10.28
N GLU A 300 -7.33 1.50 10.51
CA GLU A 300 -7.52 2.82 11.12
C GLU A 300 -8.20 3.80 10.16
N LEU A 301 -7.86 3.78 8.86
CA LEU A 301 -8.54 4.57 7.84
C LEU A 301 -10.02 4.17 7.71
N LYS A 302 -10.32 2.86 7.83
CA LYS A 302 -11.70 2.34 7.82
C LYS A 302 -12.55 2.84 8.99
N LYS A 303 -11.94 3.29 10.09
CA LYS A 303 -12.65 3.88 11.23
C LYS A 303 -12.94 5.37 11.05
N MET A 304 -12.16 6.06 10.21
CA MET A 304 -12.26 7.50 9.99
C MET A 304 -13.18 7.86 8.82
N GLY A 305 -13.39 6.94 7.88
CA GLY A 305 -14.27 7.14 6.72
C GLY A 305 -15.56 6.35 6.79
N ASN A 306 -16.63 6.90 6.19
CA ASN A 306 -17.91 6.19 5.98
C ASN A 306 -17.93 5.49 4.60
N SER A 307 -17.21 6.04 3.64
CA SER A 307 -17.08 5.50 2.27
C SER A 307 -15.62 5.45 1.83
N PHE A 308 -15.31 4.60 0.82
CA PHE A 308 -13.93 4.32 0.44
C PHE A 308 -13.77 4.21 -1.07
N ILE A 309 -12.71 4.85 -1.62
CA ILE A 309 -12.28 4.69 -3.01
C ILE A 309 -10.78 4.41 -3.04
N MET A 310 -10.40 3.41 -3.82
CA MET A 310 -9.01 3.15 -4.20
C MET A 310 -8.77 3.81 -5.55
N SER A 311 -8.17 5.01 -5.57
CA SER A 311 -7.96 5.76 -6.80
C SER A 311 -6.83 5.16 -7.63
N ASN A 312 -7.15 4.73 -8.83
CA ASN A 312 -6.18 4.19 -9.79
C ASN A 312 -5.48 5.33 -10.54
N THR A 313 -4.69 6.10 -9.78
CA THR A 313 -3.90 7.21 -10.32
C THR A 313 -2.72 6.69 -11.14
N PRO A 314 -2.39 7.32 -12.29
CA PRO A 314 -1.12 7.07 -12.95
C PRO A 314 0.04 7.51 -12.05
N GLY A 315 1.16 6.78 -12.10
CA GLY A 315 2.34 7.04 -11.28
C GLY A 315 3.25 5.85 -11.15
N GLU A 316 4.23 5.92 -10.23
CA GLU A 316 5.29 4.92 -10.07
C GLU A 316 4.78 3.55 -9.60
N SER A 317 3.64 3.51 -8.90
CA SER A 317 2.93 2.28 -8.52
C SER A 317 1.56 2.13 -9.23
N TYR A 318 1.49 2.52 -10.50
CA TYR A 318 0.26 2.42 -11.29
C TYR A 318 -0.26 1.00 -11.36
N GLN A 319 -1.56 0.82 -11.14
CA GLN A 319 -2.16 -0.51 -10.97
C GLN A 319 -2.45 -1.24 -12.29
N MET A 320 -2.54 -0.49 -13.40
CA MET A 320 -2.75 -1.08 -14.73
C MET A 320 -1.46 -1.65 -15.31
N ILE A 321 -0.94 -2.71 -14.66
CA ILE A 321 0.36 -3.31 -15.00
C ILE A 321 0.44 -3.88 -16.41
N THR A 322 -0.68 -4.17 -17.06
CA THR A 322 -0.73 -4.60 -18.46
C THR A 322 -0.35 -3.49 -19.45
N SER A 323 -0.30 -2.22 -18.99
CA SER A 323 0.16 -1.10 -19.80
C SER A 323 1.68 -0.93 -19.81
N PHE A 324 2.41 -1.64 -18.93
CA PHE A 324 3.86 -1.54 -18.87
C PHE A 324 4.55 -2.38 -19.93
N ASP A 325 5.62 -1.83 -20.48
CA ASP A 325 6.46 -2.51 -21.49
C ASP A 325 7.58 -3.31 -20.82
N TYR A 326 7.21 -4.44 -20.20
CA TYR A 326 8.18 -5.34 -19.56
C TYR A 326 9.15 -5.95 -20.58
N LYS A 327 10.45 -5.83 -20.34
CA LYS A 327 11.54 -6.33 -21.20
C LYS A 327 12.22 -7.56 -20.63
N ASN A 328 12.30 -7.67 -19.30
CA ASN A 328 13.13 -8.65 -18.61
C ASN A 328 12.33 -9.74 -17.90
N ILE A 329 11.04 -9.50 -17.64
CA ILE A 329 10.19 -10.48 -16.98
C ILE A 329 10.07 -11.76 -17.79
N LYS A 330 10.13 -12.91 -17.12
CA LYS A 330 10.03 -14.21 -17.80
C LYS A 330 8.60 -14.44 -18.31
N ARG A 331 8.48 -14.69 -19.61
CA ARG A 331 7.20 -14.97 -20.28
C ARG A 331 7.03 -16.46 -20.56
N PRO A 332 5.78 -17.00 -20.68
CA PRO A 332 4.53 -16.29 -20.50
C PRO A 332 4.18 -16.06 -19.02
N ILE A 333 3.47 -14.96 -18.71
CA ILE A 333 3.07 -14.58 -17.34
C ILE A 333 1.71 -13.86 -17.34
N TYR A 334 0.78 -14.32 -16.50
CA TYR A 334 -0.52 -13.66 -16.32
C TYR A 334 -0.38 -12.36 -15.48
N PRO A 335 -1.10 -11.27 -15.77
CA PRO A 335 -2.09 -11.06 -16.84
C PRO A 335 -1.49 -10.49 -18.14
N ILE A 336 -0.16 -10.37 -18.25
CA ILE A 336 0.50 -9.82 -19.43
C ILE A 336 0.27 -10.74 -20.65
N ASP A 337 0.28 -12.05 -20.41
CA ASP A 337 -0.02 -13.07 -21.41
C ASP A 337 -1.34 -13.77 -21.06
N ASN A 338 -2.08 -14.17 -22.08
CA ASN A 338 -3.29 -14.96 -21.93
C ASN A 338 -2.93 -16.44 -21.77
N ILE A 339 -2.79 -16.90 -20.51
CA ILE A 339 -2.45 -18.29 -20.14
C ILE A 339 -3.40 -18.84 -19.06
#